data_355bf91fe94c1551b0998dcc76025d78
#
_entry.id   355bf91fe94c1551b0998dcc76025d78
#
_cell.length_a   1.000
_cell.length_b   1.000
_cell.length_c   1.000
_cell.angle_alpha   90.00
_cell.angle_beta   90.00
_cell.angle_gamma   90.00
#
_symmetry.space_group_name_H-M   'P 1'
#
loop_
_entity.id
_entity.type
_entity.pdbx_description
1 polymer ?
#
loop_
_entity_poly.entity_id
_entity_poly.type
_entity_poly.pdbx_seq_one_letter_code
_entity_poly.pdbx_strand_id
1 'polypeptide(L)'
;MKQCILKAASVTLPLVLRTKGKQHLSILIYHRVLPKYDFMRPSEPTIKEFDWHMSLVSRCFTPLSLARALELMDRGELPENAICVTFDDGYADNESCALPILKKWNIPATVFVATGFINGGRMWNDTVVETIKCAGEYIDLRKVGLDEYTFNDSQSKRIVAQKILTKIKHREVEHRAEAVDFIESLAEQLLPNDLMATDQQILNLEAAGVEIGGHTVNHPILAKLNDRHAQQEIVDGKKHLETIIGKKLRYFAYPNGKLGDDYLESQVRIVKEAGFEAAVSTTWGVSARNSDRFQLARFTPWDKRSGKFLLRLLLNQKSVKL
;
A
#
# COMPACT_ATOMS: atom_id res chain seq x y z
N MET A 1 -15.59 5.62 33.07
CA MET A 1 -15.72 6.93 32.40
C MET A 1 -15.17 6.95 30.97
N LYS A 2 -13.95 6.47 30.64
CA LYS A 2 -13.42 6.43 29.25
C LYS A 2 -14.24 5.55 28.29
N GLN A 3 -14.80 4.43 28.72
CA GLN A 3 -15.67 3.58 27.88
C GLN A 3 -17.05 4.18 27.60
N CYS A 4 -17.61 5.00 28.49
CA CYS A 4 -18.88 5.71 28.24
C CYS A 4 -18.72 6.86 27.25
N ILE A 5 -17.59 7.57 27.27
CA ILE A 5 -17.29 8.65 26.32
C ILE A 5 -17.09 8.07 24.92
N LEU A 6 -16.44 6.91 24.78
CA LEU A 6 -16.30 6.20 23.50
C LEU A 6 -17.66 5.67 22.97
N LYS A 7 -18.55 5.20 23.83
CA LYS A 7 -19.92 4.80 23.43
C LYS A 7 -20.78 6.00 23.02
N ALA A 8 -20.74 7.11 23.73
CA ALA A 8 -21.46 8.33 23.36
C ALA A 8 -20.92 8.95 22.06
N ALA A 9 -19.59 8.99 21.88
CA ALA A 9 -18.98 9.42 20.64
C ALA A 9 -19.35 8.52 19.44
N SER A 10 -19.51 7.22 19.65
CA SER A 10 -19.88 6.27 18.58
C SER A 10 -21.34 6.39 18.12
N VAL A 11 -22.21 6.98 18.91
CA VAL A 11 -23.64 7.16 18.58
C VAL A 11 -23.93 8.55 18.01
N THR A 12 -23.23 9.58 18.48
CA THR A 12 -23.46 10.97 18.04
C THR A 12 -22.55 11.40 16.89
N LEU A 13 -21.36 10.80 16.77
CA LEU A 13 -20.40 11.11 15.71
C LEU A 13 -20.92 10.80 14.30
N PRO A 14 -21.59 9.67 14.01
CA PRO A 14 -22.14 9.41 12.67
C PRO A 14 -23.13 10.48 12.18
N LEU A 15 -23.87 11.11 13.10
CA LEU A 15 -24.90 12.11 12.75
C LEU A 15 -24.28 13.47 12.39
N VAL A 16 -23.17 13.85 13.04
CA VAL A 16 -22.46 15.13 12.81
C VAL A 16 -21.54 15.04 11.59
N LEU A 17 -21.16 13.81 11.18
CA LEU A 17 -20.20 13.54 10.12
C LEU A 17 -20.83 13.24 8.76
N ARG A 18 -22.17 13.19 8.69
CA ARG A 18 -22.88 13.05 7.42
C ARG A 18 -22.54 14.26 6.54
N THR A 19 -21.68 14.04 5.56
CA THR A 19 -21.48 14.96 4.44
C THR A 19 -22.74 14.89 3.56
N LYS A 20 -23.86 15.48 4.06
CA LYS A 20 -25.14 15.46 3.35
C LYS A 20 -24.94 15.77 1.86
N GLY A 21 -25.24 14.80 1.01
CA GLY A 21 -25.28 14.96 -0.43
C GLY A 21 -23.95 14.84 -1.19
N LYS A 22 -22.83 14.49 -0.54
CA LYS A 22 -21.54 14.30 -1.22
C LYS A 22 -21.27 12.81 -1.43
N GLN A 23 -21.33 12.37 -2.69
CA GLN A 23 -21.02 11.02 -3.12
C GLN A 23 -19.54 10.90 -3.45
N HIS A 24 -18.69 10.78 -2.41
CA HIS A 24 -17.24 10.66 -2.55
C HIS A 24 -16.78 9.29 -2.07
N LEU A 25 -15.77 8.74 -2.76
CA LEU A 25 -15.11 7.52 -2.39
C LEU A 25 -13.78 7.84 -1.74
N SER A 26 -13.61 7.42 -0.49
CA SER A 26 -12.32 7.36 0.19
C SER A 26 -11.67 6.00 -0.07
N ILE A 27 -10.39 5.96 -0.43
CA ILE A 27 -9.64 4.71 -0.59
C ILE A 27 -8.43 4.76 0.35
N LEU A 28 -8.36 3.84 1.31
CA LEU A 28 -7.24 3.73 2.23
C LEU A 28 -6.13 2.90 1.62
N ILE A 29 -4.88 3.33 1.80
CA ILE A 29 -3.69 2.58 1.40
C ILE A 29 -2.92 2.13 2.63
N TYR A 30 -2.70 0.83 2.75
CA TYR A 30 -1.79 0.16 3.66
C TYR A 30 -0.74 -0.60 2.83
N HIS A 31 0.32 -1.07 3.48
CA HIS A 31 1.25 -2.05 2.88
C HIS A 31 1.29 -3.28 3.78
N ARG A 32 1.54 -3.08 5.07
CA ARG A 32 1.75 -4.15 6.03
C ARG A 32 0.84 -4.05 7.26
N VAL A 33 0.62 -5.20 7.92
CA VAL A 33 0.06 -5.27 9.27
C VAL A 33 0.99 -6.14 10.11
N LEU A 34 1.79 -5.51 10.95
CA LEU A 34 2.85 -6.19 11.67
C LEU A 34 2.32 -6.95 12.90
N PRO A 35 2.81 -8.17 13.20
CA PRO A 35 2.41 -8.89 14.41
C PRO A 35 2.80 -8.16 15.69
N LYS A 36 3.89 -7.40 15.66
CA LYS A 36 4.40 -6.56 16.76
C LYS A 36 5.07 -5.30 16.22
N TYR A 37 5.26 -4.31 17.09
CA TYR A 37 5.96 -3.08 16.73
C TYR A 37 7.37 -3.34 16.20
N ASP A 38 7.70 -2.75 15.05
CA ASP A 38 9.03 -2.72 14.48
C ASP A 38 9.54 -1.27 14.46
N PHE A 39 10.67 -1.02 15.14
CA PHE A 39 11.26 0.32 15.21
C PHE A 39 11.75 0.84 13.86
N MET A 40 12.04 -0.04 12.90
CA MET A 40 12.41 0.34 11.54
C MET A 40 11.19 0.77 10.70
N ARG A 41 10.00 0.30 11.05
CA ARG A 41 8.73 0.56 10.34
C ARG A 41 7.65 1.14 11.27
N PRO A 42 7.91 2.29 11.96
CA PRO A 42 7.01 2.83 12.97
C PRO A 42 5.67 3.33 12.41
N SER A 43 5.57 3.56 11.10
CA SER A 43 4.34 3.96 10.41
C SER A 43 3.41 2.80 10.14
N GLU A 44 3.95 1.57 10.01
CA GLU A 44 3.12 0.40 9.77
C GLU A 44 2.29 0.06 11.01
N PRO A 45 0.99 -0.26 10.85
CA PRO A 45 0.16 -0.65 11.96
C PRO A 45 0.51 -2.06 12.45
N THR A 46 0.49 -2.25 13.76
CA THR A 46 0.44 -3.58 14.35
C THR A 46 -0.96 -4.18 14.21
N ILE A 47 -1.10 -5.52 14.41
CA ILE A 47 -2.39 -6.21 14.50
C ILE A 47 -3.38 -5.43 15.40
N LYS A 48 -2.92 -4.96 16.58
CA LYS A 48 -3.76 -4.20 17.52
C LYS A 48 -4.18 -2.85 16.96
N GLU A 49 -3.29 -2.17 16.27
CA GLU A 49 -3.59 -0.87 15.65
C GLU A 49 -4.52 -1.04 14.45
N PHE A 50 -4.27 -2.02 13.61
CA PHE A 50 -5.14 -2.31 12.47
C PHE A 50 -6.54 -2.76 12.90
N ASP A 51 -6.67 -3.55 13.98
CA ASP A 51 -7.98 -3.94 14.52
C ASP A 51 -8.83 -2.74 14.95
N TRP A 52 -8.24 -1.75 15.64
CA TRP A 52 -9.02 -0.56 16.00
C TRP A 52 -9.24 0.39 14.79
N HIS A 53 -8.34 0.43 13.76
CA HIS A 53 -8.62 1.11 12.49
C HIS A 53 -9.88 0.54 11.84
N MET A 54 -9.93 -0.77 11.68
CA MET A 54 -11.07 -1.45 11.05
C MET A 54 -12.34 -1.34 11.87
N SER A 55 -12.24 -1.35 13.22
CA SER A 55 -13.36 -1.06 14.09
C SER A 55 -13.97 0.33 13.85
N LEU A 56 -13.16 1.36 13.63
CA LEU A 56 -13.65 2.70 13.30
C LEU A 56 -14.21 2.78 11.89
N VAL A 57 -13.54 2.16 10.93
CA VAL A 57 -14.01 2.09 9.54
C VAL A 57 -15.39 1.45 9.48
N SER A 58 -15.59 0.29 10.14
CA SER A 58 -16.87 -0.42 10.17
C SER A 58 -18.00 0.37 10.85
N ARG A 59 -17.68 1.22 11.84
CA ARG A 59 -18.70 1.96 12.62
C ARG A 59 -19.04 3.33 12.03
N CYS A 60 -18.10 3.97 11.37
CA CYS A 60 -18.23 5.37 10.95
C CYS A 60 -18.35 5.55 9.44
N PHE A 61 -18.05 4.51 8.67
CA PHE A 61 -18.05 4.54 7.21
C PHE A 61 -18.87 3.40 6.63
N THR A 62 -19.09 3.42 5.32
CA THR A 62 -19.69 2.32 4.54
C THR A 62 -18.59 1.60 3.77
N PRO A 63 -18.01 0.50 4.31
CA PRO A 63 -16.95 -0.25 3.64
C PRO A 63 -17.50 -0.95 2.40
N LEU A 64 -16.80 -0.81 1.28
CA LEU A 64 -17.13 -1.41 -0.01
C LEU A 64 -15.89 -2.07 -0.61
N SER A 65 -16.09 -3.13 -1.42
CA SER A 65 -15.04 -3.57 -2.34
C SER A 65 -14.80 -2.50 -3.41
N LEU A 66 -13.62 -2.47 -4.00
CA LEU A 66 -13.31 -1.49 -5.05
C LEU A 66 -14.25 -1.67 -6.24
N ALA A 67 -14.56 -2.93 -6.62
CA ALA A 67 -15.55 -3.24 -7.64
C ALA A 67 -16.92 -2.60 -7.37
N ARG A 68 -17.46 -2.83 -6.18
CA ARG A 68 -18.78 -2.31 -5.82
C ARG A 68 -18.80 -0.80 -5.71
N ALA A 69 -17.73 -0.21 -5.16
CA ALA A 69 -17.60 1.24 -5.07
C ALA A 69 -17.60 1.92 -6.45
N LEU A 70 -16.85 1.37 -7.41
CA LEU A 70 -16.79 1.91 -8.76
C LEU A 70 -18.10 1.75 -9.51
N GLU A 71 -18.79 0.60 -9.38
CA GLU A 71 -20.13 0.40 -9.93
C GLU A 71 -21.14 1.45 -9.43
N LEU A 72 -21.17 1.67 -8.11
CA LEU A 72 -22.06 2.65 -7.49
C LEU A 72 -21.67 4.09 -7.86
N MET A 73 -20.39 4.36 -8.01
CA MET A 73 -19.88 5.66 -8.42
C MET A 73 -20.34 6.01 -9.85
N ASP A 74 -20.27 5.05 -10.79
CA ASP A 74 -20.73 5.21 -12.16
C ASP A 74 -22.23 5.52 -12.24
N ARG A 75 -23.02 4.89 -11.37
CA ARG A 75 -24.47 5.12 -11.29
C ARG A 75 -24.84 6.40 -10.53
N GLY A 76 -23.89 7.03 -9.84
CA GLY A 76 -24.18 8.14 -8.92
C GLY A 76 -24.94 7.71 -7.66
N GLU A 77 -24.70 6.48 -7.20
CA GLU A 77 -25.38 5.82 -6.08
C GLU A 77 -24.43 5.53 -4.90
N LEU A 78 -23.24 6.13 -4.88
CA LEU A 78 -22.32 5.94 -3.76
C LEU A 78 -22.99 6.32 -2.44
N PRO A 79 -22.96 5.44 -1.42
CA PRO A 79 -23.46 5.78 -0.10
C PRO A 79 -22.62 6.88 0.54
N GLU A 80 -23.22 7.58 1.51
CA GLU A 80 -22.47 8.52 2.35
C GLU A 80 -21.31 7.78 3.04
N ASN A 81 -20.15 8.45 3.11
CA ASN A 81 -18.96 7.90 3.74
C ASN A 81 -18.46 6.56 3.12
N ALA A 82 -18.66 6.37 1.80
CA ALA A 82 -18.11 5.20 1.10
C ALA A 82 -16.60 5.12 1.29
N ILE A 83 -16.09 3.92 1.63
CA ILE A 83 -14.67 3.71 1.87
C ILE A 83 -14.22 2.34 1.36
N CYS A 84 -13.05 2.29 0.72
CA CYS A 84 -12.35 1.06 0.36
C CYS A 84 -11.05 0.94 1.17
N VAL A 85 -10.64 -0.30 1.42
CA VAL A 85 -9.34 -0.62 2.06
C VAL A 85 -8.46 -1.30 1.01
N THR A 86 -7.25 -0.78 0.81
CA THR A 86 -6.29 -1.37 -0.13
C THR A 86 -4.94 -1.60 0.54
N PHE A 87 -4.22 -2.60 0.03
CA PHE A 87 -2.84 -2.91 0.41
C PHE A 87 -1.98 -2.93 -0.85
N ASP A 88 -0.76 -2.43 -0.76
CA ASP A 88 0.20 -2.48 -1.84
C ASP A 88 1.31 -3.50 -1.56
N ASP A 89 2.09 -3.83 -2.57
CA ASP A 89 3.27 -4.68 -2.60
C ASP A 89 2.99 -6.20 -2.55
N GLY A 90 1.98 -6.66 -1.82
CA GLY A 90 1.68 -8.08 -1.69
C GLY A 90 2.48 -8.79 -0.59
N TYR A 91 2.58 -8.18 0.58
CA TYR A 91 3.23 -8.80 1.75
C TYR A 91 2.45 -9.98 2.32
N ALA A 92 3.15 -10.99 2.83
CA ALA A 92 2.58 -12.18 3.46
C ALA A 92 1.68 -11.86 4.68
N ASP A 93 1.96 -10.76 5.39
CA ASP A 93 1.16 -10.33 6.53
C ASP A 93 -0.21 -9.74 6.14
N ASN A 94 -0.47 -9.51 4.85
CA ASN A 94 -1.82 -9.21 4.37
C ASN A 94 -2.75 -10.41 4.55
N GLU A 95 -2.26 -11.63 4.37
CA GLU A 95 -3.02 -12.86 4.63
C GLU A 95 -2.99 -13.21 6.11
N SER A 96 -1.80 -13.33 6.71
CA SER A 96 -1.64 -13.88 8.05
C SER A 96 -2.10 -12.95 9.18
N CYS A 97 -1.99 -11.62 9.00
CA CYS A 97 -2.31 -10.63 10.02
C CYS A 97 -3.53 -9.77 9.68
N ALA A 98 -3.65 -9.26 8.44
CA ALA A 98 -4.74 -8.37 8.08
C ALA A 98 -6.06 -9.11 7.80
N LEU A 99 -6.04 -10.21 7.05
CA LEU A 99 -7.25 -10.94 6.66
C LEU A 99 -8.15 -11.37 7.84
N PRO A 100 -7.63 -11.91 8.96
CA PRO A 100 -8.47 -12.26 10.12
C PRO A 100 -9.24 -11.05 10.68
N ILE A 101 -8.62 -9.86 10.65
CA ILE A 101 -9.22 -8.61 11.13
C ILE A 101 -10.26 -8.09 10.14
N LEU A 102 -9.97 -8.13 8.85
CA LEU A 102 -10.92 -7.78 7.80
C LEU A 102 -12.18 -8.65 7.88
N LYS A 103 -12.03 -9.96 8.06
CA LYS A 103 -13.14 -10.90 8.27
C LYS A 103 -13.93 -10.57 9.55
N LYS A 104 -13.25 -10.32 10.67
CA LYS A 104 -13.88 -9.94 11.96
C LYS A 104 -14.81 -8.73 11.82
N TRP A 105 -14.42 -7.74 11.03
CA TRP A 105 -15.17 -6.49 10.86
C TRP A 105 -16.02 -6.47 9.57
N ASN A 106 -16.04 -7.57 8.81
CA ASN A 106 -16.72 -7.69 7.51
C ASN A 106 -16.35 -6.55 6.54
N ILE A 107 -15.06 -6.29 6.41
CA ILE A 107 -14.53 -5.22 5.55
C ILE A 107 -13.90 -5.83 4.31
N PRO A 108 -14.42 -5.54 3.10
CA PRO A 108 -13.77 -5.91 1.85
C PRO A 108 -12.45 -5.18 1.68
N ALA A 109 -11.51 -5.80 0.98
CA ALA A 109 -10.22 -5.20 0.68
C ALA A 109 -9.73 -5.58 -0.71
N THR A 110 -8.75 -4.82 -1.23
CA THR A 110 -8.00 -5.11 -2.45
C THR A 110 -6.52 -5.18 -2.11
N VAL A 111 -5.80 -6.20 -2.58
CA VAL A 111 -4.33 -6.32 -2.42
C VAL A 111 -3.70 -6.21 -3.80
N PHE A 112 -2.85 -5.21 -3.99
CA PHE A 112 -2.06 -4.98 -5.20
C PHE A 112 -0.70 -5.64 -5.04
N VAL A 113 -0.35 -6.55 -5.94
CA VAL A 113 0.81 -7.45 -5.78
C VAL A 113 1.90 -7.15 -6.80
N ALA A 114 3.13 -6.91 -6.32
CA ALA A 114 4.34 -6.82 -7.13
C ALA A 114 4.92 -8.22 -7.33
N THR A 115 4.76 -8.80 -8.53
CA THR A 115 4.92 -10.23 -8.76
C THR A 115 6.34 -10.74 -8.78
N GLY A 116 7.33 -9.89 -8.94
CA GLY A 116 8.74 -10.26 -8.95
C GLY A 116 9.30 -10.65 -7.57
N PHE A 117 8.51 -10.45 -6.50
CA PHE A 117 8.95 -10.68 -5.13
C PHE A 117 8.19 -11.79 -4.41
N ILE A 118 7.12 -12.33 -5.00
CA ILE A 118 6.30 -13.39 -4.40
C ILE A 118 7.04 -14.74 -4.32
N ASN A 119 6.47 -15.68 -3.58
CA ASN A 119 6.99 -17.04 -3.33
C ASN A 119 8.23 -17.07 -2.43
N GLY A 120 8.26 -16.20 -1.46
CA GLY A 120 9.37 -16.04 -0.54
C GLY A 120 10.31 -14.94 -1.00
N GLY A 121 10.93 -14.31 -0.07
CA GLY A 121 11.82 -13.20 -0.34
C GLY A 121 11.36 -11.90 0.31
N ARG A 122 11.89 -10.83 -0.19
CA ARG A 122 11.64 -9.47 0.27
C ARG A 122 11.85 -8.51 -0.89
N MET A 123 11.24 -7.36 -0.81
CA MET A 123 11.50 -6.30 -1.77
C MET A 123 12.90 -5.68 -1.56
N TRP A 124 13.42 -5.00 -2.56
CA TRP A 124 14.71 -4.33 -2.48
C TRP A 124 14.84 -3.34 -1.31
N ASN A 125 13.75 -2.63 -1.00
CA ASN A 125 13.69 -1.73 0.14
C ASN A 125 13.73 -2.48 1.49
N ASP A 126 13.11 -3.64 1.59
CA ASP A 126 13.19 -4.49 2.78
C ASP A 126 14.61 -5.02 2.98
N THR A 127 15.31 -5.41 1.93
CA THR A 127 16.71 -5.81 2.02
C THR A 127 17.57 -4.74 2.69
N VAL A 128 17.43 -3.49 2.26
CA VAL A 128 18.13 -2.36 2.90
C VAL A 128 17.73 -2.20 4.37
N VAL A 129 16.42 -2.21 4.64
CA VAL A 129 15.89 -2.01 6.00
C VAL A 129 16.36 -3.12 6.94
N GLU A 130 16.27 -4.39 6.53
CA GLU A 130 16.65 -5.52 7.37
C GLU A 130 18.18 -5.60 7.55
N THR A 131 18.98 -5.28 6.52
CA THR A 131 20.45 -5.18 6.67
C THR A 131 20.83 -4.11 7.70
N ILE A 132 20.31 -2.89 7.58
CA ILE A 132 20.60 -1.82 8.54
C ILE A 132 20.08 -2.15 9.94
N LYS A 133 18.96 -2.86 10.04
CA LYS A 133 18.38 -3.30 11.31
C LYS A 133 19.33 -4.21 12.08
N CYS A 134 19.97 -5.17 11.40
CA CYS A 134 20.89 -6.14 12.00
C CYS A 134 22.36 -5.68 11.99
N ALA A 135 22.72 -4.58 11.30
CA ALA A 135 24.07 -4.04 11.31
C ALA A 135 24.54 -3.69 12.74
N GLY A 136 25.84 -3.84 13.00
CA GLY A 136 26.48 -3.42 14.25
C GLY A 136 26.48 -1.90 14.44
N GLU A 137 27.63 -1.35 14.82
CA GLU A 137 27.77 0.10 15.07
C GLU A 137 28.17 0.90 13.83
N TYR A 138 28.54 0.22 12.73
CA TYR A 138 29.10 0.84 11.53
C TYR A 138 28.77 0.04 10.27
N ILE A 139 28.61 0.76 9.13
CA ILE A 139 28.51 0.17 7.79
C ILE A 139 29.17 1.08 6.76
N ASP A 140 29.99 0.51 5.87
CA ASP A 140 30.64 1.22 4.77
C ASP A 140 29.97 0.88 3.42
N LEU A 141 29.33 1.86 2.81
CA LEU A 141 28.63 1.72 1.54
C LEU A 141 29.27 2.52 0.40
N ARG A 142 30.52 2.98 0.56
CA ARG A 142 31.23 3.80 -0.45
C ARG A 142 31.47 3.04 -1.76
N LYS A 143 31.61 1.72 -1.69
CA LYS A 143 31.74 0.85 -2.89
C LYS A 143 30.59 0.98 -3.87
N VAL A 144 29.39 1.32 -3.38
CA VAL A 144 28.20 1.50 -4.21
C VAL A 144 27.78 2.97 -4.32
N GLY A 145 28.72 3.89 -4.12
CA GLY A 145 28.50 5.33 -4.27
C GLY A 145 27.58 5.93 -3.22
N LEU A 146 27.54 5.33 -2.05
CA LEU A 146 26.90 5.87 -0.84
C LEU A 146 27.97 6.31 0.17
N ASP A 147 27.56 6.69 1.37
CA ASP A 147 28.49 7.11 2.44
C ASP A 147 28.80 5.91 3.38
N GLU A 148 29.73 6.13 4.30
CA GLU A 148 29.84 5.32 5.51
C GLU A 148 28.92 5.88 6.60
N TYR A 149 28.40 5.01 7.48
CA TYR A 149 27.44 5.37 8.51
C TYR A 149 27.78 4.70 9.84
N THR A 150 27.59 5.44 10.93
CA THR A 150 27.67 4.93 12.30
C THR A 150 26.29 4.94 12.95
N PHE A 151 26.04 3.98 13.82
CA PHE A 151 24.78 3.80 14.51
C PHE A 151 24.97 3.86 16.02
N ASN A 152 24.27 4.77 16.69
CA ASN A 152 24.30 4.92 18.14
C ASN A 152 23.07 4.31 18.82
N ASP A 153 21.96 4.18 18.07
CA ASP A 153 20.68 3.68 18.54
C ASP A 153 19.75 3.25 17.37
N SER A 154 18.57 2.77 17.72
CA SER A 154 17.54 2.37 16.75
C SER A 154 17.02 3.54 15.91
N GLN A 155 17.08 4.77 16.39
CA GLN A 155 16.64 5.94 15.64
C GLN A 155 17.64 6.30 14.56
N SER A 156 18.93 6.27 14.84
CA SER A 156 20.00 6.50 13.85
C SER A 156 19.95 5.46 12.74
N LYS A 157 19.76 4.17 13.06
CA LYS A 157 19.53 3.10 12.05
C LYS A 157 18.38 3.43 11.13
N ARG A 158 17.22 3.83 11.67
CA ARG A 158 16.06 4.18 10.84
C ARG A 158 16.33 5.39 9.94
N ILE A 159 16.95 6.43 10.45
CA ILE A 159 17.30 7.64 9.68
C ILE A 159 18.24 7.27 8.53
N VAL A 160 19.25 6.46 8.80
CA VAL A 160 20.21 6.02 7.78
C VAL A 160 19.54 5.13 6.73
N ALA A 161 18.72 4.15 7.13
CA ALA A 161 17.97 3.35 6.18
C ALA A 161 17.12 4.23 5.25
N GLN A 162 16.39 5.20 5.79
CA GLN A 162 15.59 6.13 4.99
C GLN A 162 16.46 6.98 4.04
N LYS A 163 17.63 7.42 4.49
CA LYS A 163 18.59 8.17 3.66
C LYS A 163 19.11 7.31 2.50
N ILE A 164 19.45 6.05 2.76
CA ILE A 164 19.89 5.10 1.73
C ILE A 164 18.77 4.86 0.72
N LEU A 165 17.56 4.50 1.18
CA LEU A 165 16.40 4.26 0.33
C LEU A 165 16.12 5.47 -0.59
N THR A 166 16.16 6.68 -0.06
CA THR A 166 15.96 7.91 -0.86
C THR A 166 17.03 8.08 -1.94
N LYS A 167 18.30 7.76 -1.63
CA LYS A 167 19.41 7.88 -2.59
C LYS A 167 19.36 6.84 -3.70
N ILE A 168 18.94 5.60 -3.41
CA ILE A 168 18.96 4.53 -4.41
C ILE A 168 17.64 4.36 -5.15
N LYS A 169 16.52 4.86 -4.61
CA LYS A 169 15.18 4.74 -5.19
C LYS A 169 15.11 5.18 -6.66
N HIS A 170 15.84 6.24 -7.02
CA HIS A 170 15.78 6.84 -8.35
C HIS A 170 16.92 6.41 -9.27
N ARG A 171 17.75 5.43 -8.85
CA ARG A 171 18.77 4.83 -9.73
C ARG A 171 18.10 3.95 -10.77
N GLU A 172 18.80 3.74 -11.89
CA GLU A 172 18.45 2.69 -12.86
C GLU A 172 18.31 1.35 -12.15
N VAL A 173 17.42 0.48 -12.67
CA VAL A 173 17.02 -0.77 -11.99
C VAL A 173 18.24 -1.66 -11.70
N GLU A 174 19.13 -1.80 -12.67
CA GLU A 174 20.35 -2.61 -12.57
C GLU A 174 21.31 -2.05 -11.52
N HIS A 175 21.61 -0.76 -11.57
CA HIS A 175 22.48 -0.10 -10.58
C HIS A 175 21.88 -0.10 -9.17
N ARG A 176 20.54 -0.08 -9.07
CA ARG A 176 19.87 -0.24 -7.78
C ARG A 176 20.03 -1.67 -7.25
N ALA A 177 19.86 -2.67 -8.13
CA ALA A 177 20.03 -4.08 -7.76
C ALA A 177 21.46 -4.36 -7.26
N GLU A 178 22.48 -3.93 -8.00
CA GLU A 178 23.91 -4.04 -7.59
C GLU A 178 24.15 -3.40 -6.19
N ALA A 179 23.56 -2.23 -5.96
CA ALA A 179 23.72 -1.57 -4.67
C ALA A 179 23.00 -2.35 -3.53
N VAL A 180 21.84 -2.91 -3.80
CA VAL A 180 21.07 -3.72 -2.84
C VAL A 180 21.79 -5.03 -2.55
N ASP A 181 22.32 -5.72 -3.56
CA ASP A 181 23.09 -6.95 -3.40
C ASP A 181 24.36 -6.71 -2.56
N PHE A 182 25.05 -5.61 -2.81
CA PHE A 182 26.19 -5.24 -1.98
C PHE A 182 25.79 -4.94 -0.54
N ILE A 183 24.70 -4.19 -0.31
CA ILE A 183 24.18 -3.91 1.02
C ILE A 183 23.83 -5.22 1.72
N GLU A 184 23.13 -6.14 1.05
CA GLU A 184 22.79 -7.46 1.58
C GLU A 184 24.03 -8.27 1.98
N SER A 185 25.10 -8.23 1.18
CA SER A 185 26.35 -8.94 1.49
C SER A 185 27.02 -8.49 2.79
N LEU A 186 26.64 -7.33 3.31
CA LEU A 186 27.13 -6.79 4.60
C LEU A 186 26.22 -7.14 5.79
N ALA A 187 25.17 -7.93 5.57
CA ALA A 187 24.29 -8.32 6.66
C ALA A 187 24.99 -9.25 7.64
N GLU A 188 24.98 -8.89 8.91
CA GLU A 188 25.62 -9.68 10.00
C GLU A 188 24.79 -10.89 10.42
N GLN A 189 23.55 -11.01 9.92
CA GLN A 189 22.63 -12.08 10.22
C GLN A 189 21.86 -12.49 8.95
N LEU A 190 21.30 -13.69 8.95
CA LEU A 190 20.41 -14.12 7.89
C LEU A 190 19.17 -13.20 7.86
N LEU A 191 18.94 -12.56 6.73
CA LEU A 191 17.77 -11.70 6.54
C LEU A 191 16.50 -12.54 6.34
N PRO A 192 15.31 -12.05 6.77
CA PRO A 192 14.06 -12.74 6.52
C PRO A 192 13.82 -12.86 5.00
N ASN A 193 13.36 -14.03 4.56
CA ASN A 193 13.04 -14.31 3.16
C ASN A 193 11.59 -14.74 2.94
N ASP A 194 10.72 -14.43 3.90
CA ASP A 194 9.31 -14.80 3.96
C ASP A 194 8.38 -13.58 4.11
N LEU A 195 8.87 -12.41 3.74
CA LEU A 195 8.10 -11.17 3.90
C LEU A 195 6.99 -11.05 2.84
N MET A 196 7.22 -11.59 1.63
CA MET A 196 6.27 -11.49 0.52
C MET A 196 5.35 -12.71 0.47
N ALA A 197 4.14 -12.48 -0.05
CA ALA A 197 3.13 -13.53 -0.16
C ALA A 197 3.56 -14.64 -1.13
N THR A 198 3.18 -15.87 -0.82
CA THR A 198 3.26 -17.01 -1.74
C THR A 198 2.02 -17.05 -2.63
N ASP A 199 2.09 -17.80 -3.76
CA ASP A 199 0.92 -18.06 -4.61
C ASP A 199 -0.25 -18.62 -3.80
N GLN A 200 0.04 -19.51 -2.84
CA GLN A 200 -1.00 -20.07 -1.97
C GLN A 200 -1.66 -19.01 -1.08
N GLN A 201 -0.90 -18.05 -0.56
CA GLN A 201 -1.44 -16.96 0.25
C GLN A 201 -2.27 -15.99 -0.60
N ILE A 202 -1.87 -15.73 -1.86
CA ILE A 202 -2.66 -14.96 -2.82
C ILE A 202 -4.00 -15.67 -3.12
N LEU A 203 -3.97 -16.99 -3.34
CA LEU A 203 -5.18 -17.80 -3.53
C LEU A 203 -6.08 -17.79 -2.27
N ASN A 204 -5.50 -17.86 -1.08
CA ASN A 204 -6.24 -17.80 0.19
C ASN A 204 -6.94 -16.43 0.37
N LEU A 205 -6.25 -15.33 0.00
CA LEU A 205 -6.83 -13.98 0.00
C LEU A 205 -8.01 -13.92 -0.98
N GLU A 206 -7.83 -14.38 -2.22
CA GLU A 206 -8.87 -14.38 -3.26
C GLU A 206 -10.08 -15.23 -2.85
N ALA A 207 -9.86 -16.45 -2.36
CA ALA A 207 -10.92 -17.34 -1.86
C ALA A 207 -11.69 -16.76 -0.66
N ALA A 208 -11.04 -15.88 0.10
CA ALA A 208 -11.67 -15.13 1.20
C ALA A 208 -12.45 -13.89 0.74
N GLY A 209 -12.50 -13.59 -0.56
CA GLY A 209 -13.21 -12.45 -1.14
C GLY A 209 -12.39 -11.16 -1.17
N VAL A 210 -11.07 -11.22 -0.94
CA VAL A 210 -10.18 -10.08 -1.17
C VAL A 210 -9.90 -9.96 -2.67
N GLU A 211 -10.06 -8.76 -3.22
CA GLU A 211 -9.74 -8.50 -4.62
C GLU A 211 -8.22 -8.47 -4.81
N ILE A 212 -7.72 -9.13 -5.86
CA ILE A 212 -6.30 -9.07 -6.22
C ILE A 212 -6.14 -8.08 -7.39
N GLY A 213 -5.13 -7.21 -7.29
CA GLY A 213 -4.78 -6.21 -8.30
C GLY A 213 -3.31 -6.27 -8.68
N GLY A 214 -2.95 -5.65 -9.81
CA GLY A 214 -1.58 -5.59 -10.32
C GLY A 214 -0.79 -4.43 -9.72
N HIS A 215 0.51 -4.65 -9.48
CA HIS A 215 1.45 -3.64 -8.99
C HIS A 215 2.82 -3.74 -9.67
N THR A 216 2.83 -4.05 -10.96
CA THR A 216 4.02 -4.35 -11.79
C THR A 216 4.71 -5.67 -11.41
N VAL A 217 5.86 -5.95 -12.01
CA VAL A 217 6.73 -7.07 -11.63
C VAL A 217 7.72 -6.63 -10.55
N ASN A 218 8.62 -5.68 -10.86
CA ASN A 218 9.76 -5.32 -10.03
C ASN A 218 9.60 -4.00 -9.25
N HIS A 219 8.36 -3.49 -9.17
CA HIS A 219 8.04 -2.23 -8.47
C HIS A 219 8.96 -1.07 -8.87
N PRO A 220 9.17 -0.79 -10.17
CA PRO A 220 10.01 0.30 -10.63
C PRO A 220 9.29 1.65 -10.52
N ILE A 221 10.05 2.75 -10.60
CA ILE A 221 9.48 4.06 -10.92
C ILE A 221 9.18 4.07 -12.41
N LEU A 222 7.91 3.91 -12.79
CA LEU A 222 7.48 3.78 -14.18
C LEU A 222 7.90 4.96 -15.06
N ALA A 223 7.91 6.18 -14.49
CA ALA A 223 8.35 7.39 -15.18
C ALA A 223 9.84 7.35 -15.60
N LYS A 224 10.64 6.43 -15.06
CA LYS A 224 12.07 6.25 -15.43
C LYS A 224 12.26 5.20 -16.50
N LEU A 225 11.22 4.47 -16.86
CA LEU A 225 11.27 3.45 -17.91
C LEU A 225 10.82 4.06 -19.25
N ASN A 226 11.33 3.52 -20.35
CA ASN A 226 10.69 3.74 -21.64
C ASN A 226 9.35 2.99 -21.71
N ASP A 227 8.46 3.38 -22.62
CA ASP A 227 7.11 2.84 -22.70
C ASP A 227 7.08 1.31 -22.92
N ARG A 228 8.06 0.74 -23.65
CA ARG A 228 8.16 -0.71 -23.86
C ARG A 228 8.44 -1.46 -22.55
N HIS A 229 9.40 -0.99 -21.76
CA HIS A 229 9.73 -1.62 -20.48
C HIS A 229 8.61 -1.40 -19.44
N ALA A 230 8.00 -0.21 -19.43
CA ALA A 230 6.82 0.04 -18.59
C ALA A 230 5.65 -0.89 -18.96
N GLN A 231 5.41 -1.13 -20.25
CA GLN A 231 4.41 -2.06 -20.72
C GLN A 231 4.72 -3.50 -20.29
N GLN A 232 5.97 -3.94 -20.37
CA GLN A 232 6.37 -5.26 -19.89
C GLN A 232 6.10 -5.43 -18.40
N GLU A 233 6.54 -4.48 -17.56
CA GLU A 233 6.29 -4.48 -16.12
C GLU A 233 4.79 -4.59 -15.77
N ILE A 234 3.94 -3.88 -16.48
CA ILE A 234 2.49 -3.85 -16.25
C ILE A 234 1.82 -5.14 -16.75
N VAL A 235 2.13 -5.54 -17.99
CA VAL A 235 1.45 -6.66 -18.66
C VAL A 235 1.93 -8.00 -18.11
N ASP A 236 3.23 -8.18 -17.86
CA ASP A 236 3.75 -9.44 -17.36
C ASP A 236 3.33 -9.66 -15.89
N GLY A 237 3.33 -8.61 -15.06
CA GLY A 237 2.75 -8.68 -13.72
C GLY A 237 1.27 -9.08 -13.74
N LYS A 238 0.48 -8.49 -14.66
CA LYS A 238 -0.92 -8.85 -14.85
C LYS A 238 -1.09 -10.32 -15.20
N LYS A 239 -0.40 -10.79 -16.24
CA LYS A 239 -0.49 -12.19 -16.72
C LYS A 239 -0.09 -13.18 -15.65
N HIS A 240 0.96 -12.89 -14.89
CA HIS A 240 1.42 -13.75 -13.81
C HIS A 240 0.32 -13.95 -12.75
N LEU A 241 -0.28 -12.85 -12.26
CA LEU A 241 -1.37 -12.95 -11.28
C LEU A 241 -2.62 -13.61 -11.86
N GLU A 242 -2.98 -13.32 -13.11
CA GLU A 242 -4.11 -13.99 -13.78
C GLU A 242 -3.89 -15.50 -13.90
N THR A 243 -2.64 -15.94 -14.07
CA THR A 243 -2.30 -17.38 -14.07
C THR A 243 -2.49 -17.98 -12.68
N ILE A 244 -2.07 -17.29 -11.61
CA ILE A 244 -2.23 -17.77 -10.24
C ILE A 244 -3.70 -17.88 -9.86
N ILE A 245 -4.48 -16.80 -10.07
CA ILE A 245 -5.88 -16.74 -9.58
C ILE A 245 -6.91 -17.32 -10.55
N GLY A 246 -6.53 -17.63 -11.80
CA GLY A 246 -7.45 -18.16 -12.83
C GLY A 246 -8.53 -17.18 -13.28
N LYS A 247 -8.38 -15.88 -13.03
CA LYS A 247 -9.37 -14.82 -13.31
C LYS A 247 -8.68 -13.59 -13.89
N LYS A 248 -9.45 -12.75 -14.61
CA LYS A 248 -8.94 -11.45 -15.10
C LYS A 248 -8.72 -10.47 -13.95
N LEU A 249 -7.56 -9.83 -13.95
CA LEU A 249 -7.26 -8.70 -13.09
C LEU A 249 -7.95 -7.44 -13.60
N ARG A 250 -8.64 -6.75 -12.68
CA ARG A 250 -9.43 -5.57 -13.00
C ARG A 250 -8.76 -4.26 -12.59
N TYR A 251 -7.91 -4.26 -11.58
CA TYR A 251 -7.40 -3.05 -10.94
C TYR A 251 -5.89 -3.03 -10.90
N PHE A 252 -5.34 -1.82 -10.96
CA PHE A 252 -3.90 -1.56 -10.92
C PHE A 252 -3.57 -0.50 -9.87
N ALA A 253 -2.42 -0.62 -9.21
CA ALA A 253 -1.82 0.46 -8.41
C ALA A 253 -0.48 0.86 -9.02
N TYR A 254 -0.27 2.16 -9.20
CA TYR A 254 1.02 2.66 -9.67
C TYR A 254 2.06 2.57 -8.55
N PRO A 255 3.25 1.94 -8.78
CA PRO A 255 4.35 1.97 -7.82
C PRO A 255 4.69 3.40 -7.38
N ASN A 256 4.78 3.64 -6.07
CA ASN A 256 4.92 4.95 -5.45
C ASN A 256 3.77 5.94 -5.76
N GLY A 257 3.23 5.95 -6.95
CA GLY A 257 1.91 6.44 -7.35
C GLY A 257 1.70 7.94 -7.43
N LYS A 258 2.75 8.76 -7.64
CA LYS A 258 2.64 10.21 -7.82
C LYS A 258 2.80 10.58 -9.30
N LEU A 259 1.74 11.16 -9.88
CA LEU A 259 1.75 11.63 -11.27
C LEU A 259 2.83 12.69 -11.49
N GLY A 260 3.57 12.54 -12.59
CA GLY A 260 4.68 13.43 -12.97
C GLY A 260 6.03 13.05 -12.36
N ASP A 261 6.03 12.38 -11.20
CA ASP A 261 7.25 11.95 -10.52
C ASP A 261 7.48 10.43 -10.68
N ASP A 262 6.47 9.61 -10.37
CA ASP A 262 6.59 8.15 -10.34
C ASP A 262 5.98 7.48 -11.57
N TYR A 263 4.99 8.10 -12.21
CA TYR A 263 4.41 7.70 -13.49
C TYR A 263 3.93 8.92 -14.29
N LEU A 264 3.75 8.75 -15.61
CA LEU A 264 3.34 9.77 -16.56
C LEU A 264 2.03 9.36 -17.25
N GLU A 265 1.45 10.26 -18.03
CA GLU A 265 0.23 9.99 -18.81
C GLU A 265 0.43 8.86 -19.84
N SER A 266 1.67 8.61 -20.31
CA SER A 266 1.96 7.45 -21.17
C SER A 266 1.70 6.12 -20.47
N GLN A 267 2.08 6.00 -19.17
CA GLN A 267 1.81 4.79 -18.40
C GLN A 267 0.32 4.65 -18.05
N VAL A 268 -0.40 5.75 -17.88
CA VAL A 268 -1.88 5.70 -17.74
C VAL A 268 -2.50 5.06 -18.99
N ARG A 269 -2.05 5.43 -20.19
CA ARG A 269 -2.51 4.80 -21.46
C ARG A 269 -2.17 3.31 -21.50
N ILE A 270 -0.93 2.94 -21.13
CA ILE A 270 -0.49 1.54 -21.10
C ILE A 270 -1.39 0.70 -20.16
N VAL A 271 -1.72 1.21 -18.97
CA VAL A 271 -2.62 0.53 -18.02
C VAL A 271 -4.00 0.34 -18.64
N LYS A 272 -4.55 1.34 -19.34
CA LYS A 272 -5.82 1.24 -20.07
C LYS A 272 -5.75 0.18 -21.17
N GLU A 273 -4.73 0.22 -22.01
CA GLU A 273 -4.50 -0.71 -23.12
C GLU A 273 -4.24 -2.15 -22.64
N ALA A 274 -3.63 -2.33 -21.46
CA ALA A 274 -3.48 -3.63 -20.82
C ALA A 274 -4.81 -4.23 -20.33
N GLY A 275 -5.92 -3.48 -20.45
CA GLY A 275 -7.28 -3.95 -20.14
C GLY A 275 -7.60 -3.96 -18.66
N PHE A 276 -6.98 -3.11 -17.85
CA PHE A 276 -7.45 -2.79 -16.51
C PHE A 276 -8.69 -1.89 -16.59
N GLU A 277 -9.57 -1.98 -15.60
CA GLU A 277 -10.81 -1.21 -15.53
C GLU A 277 -10.66 0.08 -14.72
N ALA A 278 -9.73 0.10 -13.77
CA ALA A 278 -9.40 1.28 -13.00
C ALA A 278 -7.97 1.17 -12.42
N ALA A 279 -7.41 2.32 -12.03
CA ALA A 279 -6.14 2.35 -11.32
C ALA A 279 -6.15 3.38 -10.18
N VAL A 280 -5.34 3.10 -9.15
CA VAL A 280 -5.21 3.92 -7.96
C VAL A 280 -3.83 4.58 -7.89
N SER A 281 -3.80 5.82 -7.46
CA SER A 281 -2.58 6.61 -7.23
C SER A 281 -2.30 6.78 -5.73
N THR A 282 -1.26 7.51 -5.37
CA THR A 282 -1.02 7.97 -4.00
C THR A 282 -1.36 9.45 -3.81
N THR A 283 -2.03 10.05 -4.78
CA THR A 283 -2.54 11.42 -4.68
C THR A 283 -3.55 11.51 -3.52
N TRP A 284 -3.31 12.42 -2.62
CA TRP A 284 -4.17 12.62 -1.46
C TRP A 284 -5.51 13.23 -1.84
N GLY A 285 -6.58 12.63 -1.36
CA GLY A 285 -7.94 13.09 -1.56
C GLY A 285 -8.96 11.98 -1.59
N VAL A 286 -10.10 12.31 -2.15
CA VAL A 286 -11.21 11.39 -2.45
C VAL A 286 -11.56 11.48 -3.92
N SER A 287 -12.16 10.43 -4.45
CA SER A 287 -12.64 10.37 -5.82
C SER A 287 -14.15 10.56 -5.88
N ALA A 288 -14.65 11.14 -6.96
CA ALA A 288 -16.06 11.33 -7.26
C ALA A 288 -16.35 10.79 -8.67
N ARG A 289 -17.62 10.84 -9.10
CA ARG A 289 -18.07 10.32 -10.40
C ARG A 289 -17.29 10.88 -11.61
N ASN A 290 -16.82 12.10 -11.51
CA ASN A 290 -16.06 12.78 -12.58
C ASN A 290 -14.53 12.70 -12.40
N SER A 291 -14.03 11.97 -11.41
CA SER A 291 -12.59 11.74 -11.26
C SER A 291 -12.07 10.79 -12.33
N ASP A 292 -10.81 10.96 -12.74
CA ASP A 292 -10.16 10.00 -13.65
C ASP A 292 -10.10 8.61 -13.00
N ARG A 293 -10.80 7.66 -13.60
CA ARG A 293 -10.89 6.27 -13.12
C ARG A 293 -9.54 5.56 -13.06
N PHE A 294 -8.57 6.03 -13.82
CA PHE A 294 -7.22 5.48 -13.85
C PHE A 294 -6.22 6.25 -12.97
N GLN A 295 -6.70 7.17 -12.15
CA GLN A 295 -5.88 7.97 -11.23
C GLN A 295 -6.63 8.22 -9.90
N LEU A 296 -7.36 7.23 -9.41
CA LEU A 296 -8.17 7.35 -8.19
C LEU A 296 -7.29 7.73 -6.99
N ALA A 297 -7.75 8.74 -6.25
CA ALA A 297 -7.03 9.27 -5.08
C ALA A 297 -7.10 8.30 -3.89
N ARG A 298 -6.02 8.25 -3.11
CA ARG A 298 -5.93 7.43 -1.90
C ARG A 298 -5.47 8.23 -0.69
N PHE A 299 -5.68 7.66 0.46
CA PHE A 299 -5.30 8.23 1.75
C PHE A 299 -4.50 7.21 2.58
N THR A 300 -3.32 7.61 3.07
CA THR A 300 -2.48 6.77 3.96
C THR A 300 -2.81 7.05 5.42
N PRO A 301 -3.33 6.09 6.19
CA PRO A 301 -3.72 6.27 7.57
C PRO A 301 -2.56 5.94 8.52
N TRP A 302 -1.73 6.92 8.88
CA TRP A 302 -0.58 6.72 9.79
C TRP A 302 -0.82 7.16 11.23
N ASP A 303 -2.02 7.58 11.57
CA ASP A 303 -2.30 8.11 12.90
C ASP A 303 -2.35 6.99 13.96
N LYS A 304 -1.58 7.18 15.04
CA LYS A 304 -1.54 6.26 16.20
C LYS A 304 -2.60 6.56 17.27
N ARG A 305 -3.48 7.54 17.04
CA ARG A 305 -4.57 7.95 17.95
C ARG A 305 -5.90 7.96 17.19
N SER A 306 -6.90 7.26 17.73
CA SER A 306 -8.20 7.08 17.09
C SER A 306 -8.91 8.41 16.72
N GLY A 307 -8.87 9.41 17.59
CA GLY A 307 -9.46 10.71 17.29
C GLY A 307 -8.76 11.46 16.15
N LYS A 308 -7.43 11.38 16.06
CA LYS A 308 -6.67 11.98 14.93
C LYS A 308 -6.93 11.24 13.63
N PHE A 309 -6.93 9.90 13.66
CA PHE A 309 -7.26 9.06 12.51
C PHE A 309 -8.63 9.44 11.93
N LEU A 310 -9.66 9.46 12.75
CA LEU A 310 -11.01 9.82 12.32
C LEU A 310 -11.09 11.26 11.79
N LEU A 311 -10.52 12.24 12.52
CA LEU A 311 -10.51 13.63 12.09
C LEU A 311 -9.81 13.78 10.72
N ARG A 312 -8.71 13.09 10.50
CA ARG A 312 -7.97 13.15 9.24
C ARG A 312 -8.74 12.54 8.08
N LEU A 313 -9.41 11.40 8.30
CA LEU A 313 -10.31 10.82 7.31
C LEU A 313 -11.43 11.78 6.90
N LEU A 314 -12.01 12.50 7.87
CA LEU A 314 -13.05 13.49 7.61
C LEU A 314 -12.54 14.71 6.86
N LEU A 315 -11.33 15.17 7.20
CA LEU A 315 -10.70 16.28 6.47
C LEU A 315 -10.36 15.85 5.03
N ASN A 316 -9.93 14.61 4.83
CA ASN A 316 -9.66 14.05 3.50
C ASN A 316 -10.91 14.08 2.61
N GLN A 317 -12.11 13.84 3.15
CA GLN A 317 -13.36 13.90 2.39
C GLN A 317 -13.68 15.30 1.79
N LYS A 318 -12.98 16.35 2.23
CA LYS A 318 -13.11 17.70 1.66
C LYS A 318 -12.21 17.92 0.44
N SER A 319 -11.27 17.04 0.17
CA SER A 319 -10.26 17.15 -0.87
C SER A 319 -10.60 16.27 -2.08
N VAL A 320 -11.63 16.67 -2.84
CA VAL A 320 -12.00 15.95 -4.08
C VAL A 320 -10.92 16.17 -5.12
N LYS A 321 -10.48 15.07 -5.76
CA LYS A 321 -9.61 15.08 -6.95
C LYS A 321 -10.44 14.75 -8.18
N LEU A 322 -10.38 15.64 -9.15
CA LEU A 322 -11.07 15.54 -10.45
C LEU A 322 -10.13 14.93 -11.48
#